data_8dc65a56f72726cf39cfe8f9a28f66fc
#
_entry.id   8dc65a56f72726cf39cfe8f9a28f66fc
#
_cell.length_a   1.000
_cell.length_b   1.000
_cell.length_c   1.000
_cell.angle_alpha   90.00
_cell.angle_beta   90.00
_cell.angle_gamma   90.00
#
_symmetry.space_group_name_H-M   'P 1'
#
loop_
_entity.id
_entity.type
_entity.pdbx_description
1 polymer ?
#
loop_
_entity_poly.entity_id
_entity_poly.type
_entity_poly.pdbx_seq_one_letter_code
_entity_poly.pdbx_strand_id
1 'polypeptide(L)'
;MKKQFLTLFLLLLPISGFSQGLNVYPRYLVNMPIASTLPRASFDVSMYSFAHGGLLAGLEVGMTERFMFGVTFGGINVIGENEVDWHPFAGASARFQLVRETYTLPSVSFGFNSQGHGRYLADYKRFERKSTGFFTVVSKVYEVFDHLSCSVGMNYSLENHDKDDDLNLFSGVELGVSTDLALILEYDFALNDNSEELSKIFDDNGNPISGRGEGYLNFGVRYRIKNAVYFEANLIDLTENKFQGTRRSVKITYFEFF
;
A
#
# COMPACT_ATOMS: atom_id res chain seq x y z
N MET A 1 -19.15 -20.17 -14.85
CA MET A 1 -18.55 -19.21 -13.94
C MET A 1 -18.46 -17.76 -14.44
N LYS A 2 -19.27 -17.30 -15.45
CA LYS A 2 -19.18 -15.94 -16.06
C LYS A 2 -20.25 -14.93 -15.58
N LYS A 3 -21.06 -15.25 -14.56
CA LYS A 3 -22.19 -14.38 -14.13
C LYS A 3 -22.03 -13.70 -12.77
N GLN A 4 -20.98 -13.99 -12.01
CA GLN A 4 -20.81 -13.42 -10.66
C GLN A 4 -19.95 -12.13 -10.62
N PHE A 5 -19.21 -11.81 -11.68
CA PHE A 5 -18.37 -10.59 -11.74
C PHE A 5 -19.16 -9.30 -12.00
N LEU A 6 -20.36 -9.40 -12.54
CA LEU A 6 -21.17 -8.21 -12.87
C LEU A 6 -21.93 -7.64 -11.65
N THR A 7 -22.11 -8.42 -10.61
CA THR A 7 -22.90 -8.01 -9.43
C THR A 7 -22.09 -7.15 -8.44
N LEU A 8 -20.77 -7.26 -8.46
CA LEU A 8 -19.88 -6.49 -7.54
C LEU A 8 -19.73 -5.02 -8.00
N PHE A 9 -19.92 -4.73 -9.28
CA PHE A 9 -19.79 -3.38 -9.83
C PHE A 9 -21.03 -2.49 -9.56
N LEU A 10 -22.18 -3.07 -9.22
CA LEU A 10 -23.43 -2.35 -8.99
C LEU A 10 -23.61 -1.81 -7.57
N LEU A 11 -22.72 -2.16 -6.64
CA LEU A 11 -22.76 -1.69 -5.23
C LEU A 11 -22.09 -0.33 -5.00
N LEU A 12 -21.55 0.30 -6.04
CA LEU A 12 -20.92 1.63 -5.98
C LEU A 12 -21.90 2.78 -6.30
N LEU A 13 -23.20 2.57 -6.19
CA LEU A 13 -24.17 3.64 -6.35
C LEU A 13 -24.21 4.57 -5.12
N PRO A 14 -24.44 5.87 -5.30
CA PRO A 14 -24.17 6.89 -4.30
C PRO A 14 -25.10 6.80 -3.10
N ILE A 15 -24.59 6.36 -1.97
CA ILE A 15 -25.18 6.66 -0.67
C ILE A 15 -24.59 8.01 -0.23
N SER A 16 -25.46 8.98 0.02
CA SER A 16 -25.12 10.38 0.27
C SER A 16 -24.34 10.56 1.56
N GLY A 17 -23.22 11.22 1.50
CA GLY A 17 -22.47 11.62 2.69
C GLY A 17 -21.56 12.82 2.46
N PHE A 18 -21.68 13.86 3.27
CA PHE A 18 -20.78 15.00 3.35
C PHE A 18 -19.79 14.79 4.49
N SER A 19 -18.50 14.81 4.19
CA SER A 19 -17.49 15.10 5.21
C SER A 19 -16.70 16.34 4.78
N GLN A 20 -16.91 17.47 5.43
CA GLN A 20 -16.05 18.65 5.37
C GLN A 20 -15.37 18.84 6.72
N GLY A 21 -14.45 17.93 7.04
CA GLY A 21 -13.42 18.18 8.03
C GLY A 21 -12.06 18.09 7.32
N LEU A 22 -11.06 18.88 7.72
CA LEU A 22 -9.66 18.69 7.31
C LEU A 22 -9.12 17.38 7.92
N ASN A 23 -9.78 16.28 7.63
CA ASN A 23 -9.27 14.98 7.99
C ASN A 23 -8.20 14.62 6.95
N VAL A 24 -6.95 14.72 7.34
CA VAL A 24 -5.85 14.21 6.54
C VAL A 24 -5.92 12.70 6.61
N TYR A 25 -6.54 12.11 5.61
CA TYR A 25 -6.60 10.66 5.50
C TYR A 25 -5.21 10.11 5.17
N PRO A 26 -4.85 8.94 5.68
CA PRO A 26 -3.67 8.22 5.24
C PRO A 26 -3.68 8.03 3.72
N ARG A 27 -2.49 7.93 3.12
CA ARG A 27 -2.32 7.82 1.65
C ARG A 27 -2.22 6.38 1.17
N TYR A 28 -2.21 5.45 2.10
CA TYR A 28 -2.12 4.01 1.82
C TYR A 28 -3.18 3.27 2.65
N LEU A 29 -3.66 2.17 2.10
CA LEU A 29 -4.31 1.11 2.86
C LEU A 29 -3.26 0.51 3.82
N VAL A 30 -2.96 -0.75 3.72
CA VAL A 30 -1.79 -1.33 4.41
C VAL A 30 -0.51 -1.02 3.62
N ASN A 31 -0.44 -1.44 2.36
CA ASN A 31 0.69 -1.24 1.45
C ASN A 31 0.27 -0.56 0.13
N MET A 32 -0.96 -0.77 -0.33
CA MET A 32 -1.44 -0.23 -1.60
C MET A 32 -1.91 1.21 -1.47
N PRO A 33 -1.66 2.05 -2.51
CA PRO A 33 -2.03 3.46 -2.47
C PRO A 33 -3.55 3.66 -2.53
N ILE A 34 -4.02 4.76 -1.93
CA ILE A 34 -5.36 5.29 -2.17
C ILE A 34 -5.29 6.59 -2.97
N ALA A 35 -6.44 7.12 -3.43
CA ALA A 35 -6.44 8.28 -4.33
C ALA A 35 -6.21 9.64 -3.65
N SER A 36 -6.04 9.70 -2.33
CA SER A 36 -5.73 10.94 -1.62
C SER A 36 -4.26 11.34 -1.76
N THR A 37 -4.01 12.65 -1.71
CA THR A 37 -2.67 13.25 -1.67
C THR A 37 -2.48 14.04 -0.38
N LEU A 38 -1.23 14.32 -0.02
CA LEU A 38 -0.92 15.26 1.05
C LEU A 38 -1.41 16.66 0.69
N PRO A 39 -1.98 17.42 1.64
CA PRO A 39 -2.29 18.82 1.45
C PRO A 39 -1.05 19.63 1.06
N ARG A 40 -1.24 20.74 0.37
CA ARG A 40 -0.14 21.67 0.07
C ARG A 40 0.52 22.14 1.37
N ALA A 41 1.85 22.30 1.32
CA ALA A 41 2.68 22.76 2.44
C ALA A 41 2.54 21.84 3.68
N SER A 42 2.43 20.55 3.46
CA SER A 42 2.48 19.54 4.51
C SER A 42 3.49 18.45 4.18
N PHE A 43 3.92 17.74 5.18
CA PHE A 43 4.80 16.59 5.03
C PHE A 43 4.40 15.48 6.00
N ASP A 44 4.82 14.28 5.71
CA ASP A 44 4.86 13.22 6.71
C ASP A 44 6.22 12.53 6.74
N VAL A 45 6.54 12.02 7.91
CA VAL A 45 7.68 11.13 8.17
C VAL A 45 7.14 9.80 8.65
N SER A 46 7.56 8.73 8.02
CA SER A 46 7.11 7.39 8.38
C SER A 46 8.25 6.46 8.73
N MET A 47 7.99 5.55 9.66
CA MET A 47 8.83 4.41 9.98
C MET A 47 7.97 3.15 9.86
N TYR A 48 8.39 2.22 9.01
CA TYR A 48 7.70 0.96 8.75
C TYR A 48 8.62 -0.20 9.09
N SER A 49 8.28 -0.92 10.15
CA SER A 49 8.97 -2.14 10.56
C SER A 49 8.21 -3.37 10.08
N PHE A 50 8.90 -4.33 9.52
CA PHE A 50 8.33 -5.54 8.91
C PHE A 50 9.19 -6.78 9.22
N ALA A 51 8.78 -7.93 8.71
CA ALA A 51 9.43 -9.20 8.96
C ALA A 51 10.95 -9.17 8.67
N HIS A 52 11.69 -10.08 9.27
CA HIS A 52 13.16 -10.20 9.17
C HIS A 52 13.93 -8.97 9.69
N GLY A 53 13.41 -8.31 10.73
CA GLY A 53 14.04 -7.12 11.28
C GLY A 53 14.12 -5.96 10.29
N GLY A 54 13.23 -5.94 9.28
CA GLY A 54 13.19 -4.90 8.27
C GLY A 54 12.70 -3.57 8.80
N LEU A 55 13.28 -2.49 8.28
CA LEU A 55 12.89 -1.11 8.58
C LEU A 55 13.01 -0.24 7.35
N LEU A 56 11.94 0.52 7.05
CA LEU A 56 11.92 1.58 6.05
C LEU A 56 11.61 2.91 6.73
N ALA A 57 12.41 3.92 6.44
CA ALA A 57 12.11 5.30 6.76
C ALA A 57 11.61 6.01 5.49
N GLY A 58 10.57 6.81 5.62
CA GLY A 58 9.96 7.53 4.51
C GLY A 58 9.73 8.99 4.85
N LEU A 59 9.80 9.84 3.83
CA LEU A 59 9.40 11.24 3.85
C LEU A 59 8.56 11.51 2.62
N GLU A 60 7.34 12.02 2.81
CA GLU A 60 6.46 12.46 1.73
C GLU A 60 6.10 13.94 1.92
N VAL A 61 5.99 14.70 0.83
CA VAL A 61 5.75 16.14 0.85
C VAL A 61 4.62 16.50 -0.12
N GLY A 62 3.62 17.25 0.37
CA GLY A 62 2.55 17.84 -0.41
C GLY A 62 3.01 19.16 -1.05
N MET A 63 3.37 19.13 -2.34
CA MET A 63 3.84 20.30 -3.07
C MET A 63 2.70 21.22 -3.50
N THR A 64 1.62 20.61 -3.93
CA THR A 64 0.40 21.34 -4.33
C THR A 64 -0.80 20.60 -3.74
N GLU A 65 -1.99 21.15 -3.90
CA GLU A 65 -3.24 20.51 -3.52
C GLU A 65 -3.53 19.19 -4.24
N ARG A 66 -2.75 18.84 -5.25
CA ARG A 66 -2.97 17.65 -6.10
C ARG A 66 -1.72 16.85 -6.38
N PHE A 67 -0.56 17.34 -5.95
CA PHE A 67 0.70 16.68 -6.24
C PHE A 67 1.54 16.54 -4.98
N MET A 68 1.99 15.32 -4.74
CA MET A 68 2.94 14.97 -3.71
C MET A 68 4.06 14.11 -4.29
N PHE A 69 5.20 14.14 -3.61
CA PHE A 69 6.31 13.23 -3.87
C PHE A 69 6.91 12.76 -2.55
N GLY A 70 7.66 11.67 -2.61
CA GLY A 70 8.32 11.13 -1.44
C GLY A 70 9.57 10.34 -1.77
N VAL A 71 10.34 10.07 -0.74
CA VAL A 71 11.51 9.21 -0.76
C VAL A 71 11.45 8.24 0.41
N THR A 72 11.95 7.03 0.19
CA THR A 72 12.03 5.99 1.21
C THR A 72 13.40 5.34 1.17
N PHE A 73 13.91 4.92 2.31
CA PHE A 73 15.14 4.15 2.39
C PHE A 73 15.12 3.21 3.59
N GLY A 74 15.78 2.07 3.46
CA GLY A 74 15.91 1.11 4.54
C GLY A 74 16.53 -0.21 4.08
N GLY A 75 16.23 -1.27 4.80
CA GLY A 75 16.79 -2.59 4.55
C GLY A 75 16.18 -3.64 5.45
N ILE A 76 16.72 -4.83 5.41
CA ILE A 76 16.40 -5.93 6.32
C ILE A 76 17.53 -6.12 7.36
N ASN A 77 17.23 -6.86 8.43
CA ASN A 77 18.14 -7.04 9.57
C ASN A 77 18.58 -5.71 10.24
N VAL A 78 17.85 -4.61 10.03
CA VAL A 78 18.12 -3.33 10.71
C VAL A 78 17.84 -3.46 12.22
N ILE A 79 16.85 -4.28 12.58
CA ILE A 79 16.51 -4.63 13.95
C ILE A 79 16.92 -6.08 14.16
N GLY A 80 17.96 -6.31 14.96
CA GLY A 80 18.49 -7.64 15.26
C GLY A 80 19.99 -7.65 15.42
N GLU A 81 20.60 -8.85 15.41
CA GLU A 81 22.04 -9.07 15.59
C GLU A 81 22.75 -9.42 14.28
N ASN A 82 22.02 -9.64 13.19
CA ASN A 82 22.60 -9.98 11.89
C ASN A 82 23.16 -8.73 11.20
N GLU A 83 24.03 -8.93 10.22
CA GLU A 83 24.54 -7.86 9.37
C GLU A 83 23.36 -7.22 8.60
N VAL A 84 23.34 -5.89 8.55
CA VAL A 84 22.28 -5.13 7.87
C VAL A 84 22.44 -5.27 6.37
N ASP A 85 21.38 -5.69 5.71
CA ASP A 85 21.29 -5.75 4.25
C ASP A 85 20.46 -4.55 3.76
N TRP A 86 21.17 -3.50 3.33
CA TRP A 86 20.56 -2.26 2.86
C TRP A 86 19.96 -2.44 1.45
N HIS A 87 18.83 -1.80 1.21
CA HIS A 87 18.30 -1.69 -0.15
C HIS A 87 19.32 -0.97 -1.06
N PRO A 88 19.50 -1.42 -2.31
CA PRO A 88 20.56 -0.89 -3.18
C PRO A 88 20.33 0.56 -3.63
N PHE A 89 19.11 1.09 -3.47
CA PHE A 89 18.74 2.46 -3.85
C PHE A 89 17.62 2.99 -2.93
N ALA A 90 17.50 4.30 -2.89
CA ALA A 90 16.37 4.95 -2.25
C ALA A 90 15.12 4.81 -3.14
N GLY A 91 14.01 4.42 -2.56
CA GLY A 91 12.72 4.41 -3.22
C GLY A 91 12.24 5.83 -3.46
N ALA A 92 11.63 6.06 -4.62
CA ALA A 92 10.99 7.32 -4.98
C ALA A 92 9.50 7.11 -5.21
N SER A 93 8.69 8.04 -4.77
CA SER A 93 7.26 8.05 -5.02
C SER A 93 6.79 9.42 -5.52
N ALA A 94 5.77 9.41 -6.37
CA ALA A 94 5.07 10.60 -6.80
C ALA A 94 3.61 10.26 -7.04
N ARG A 95 2.70 11.18 -6.71
CA ARG A 95 1.26 11.00 -6.94
C ARG A 95 0.63 12.31 -7.37
N PHE A 96 -0.22 12.20 -8.38
CA PHE A 96 -1.01 13.31 -8.89
C PHE A 96 -2.50 12.95 -8.85
N GLN A 97 -3.29 13.77 -8.13
CA GLN A 97 -4.73 13.61 -8.05
C GLN A 97 -5.39 14.25 -9.27
N LEU A 98 -5.89 13.41 -10.17
CA LEU A 98 -6.56 13.83 -11.41
C LEU A 98 -7.95 14.39 -11.12
N VAL A 99 -8.73 13.68 -10.30
CA VAL A 99 -10.09 14.05 -9.89
C VAL A 99 -10.14 14.10 -8.38
N ARG A 100 -10.60 15.24 -7.83
CA ARG A 100 -10.91 15.33 -6.39
C ARG A 100 -12.26 14.68 -6.12
N GLU A 101 -12.37 14.06 -4.98
CA GLU A 101 -13.63 13.55 -4.52
C GLU A 101 -14.66 14.66 -4.35
N THR A 102 -15.86 14.39 -4.83
CA THR A 102 -17.04 15.20 -4.59
C THR A 102 -18.15 14.28 -4.10
N TYR A 103 -19.31 14.83 -3.81
CA TYR A 103 -20.47 14.04 -3.46
C TYR A 103 -20.79 12.92 -4.47
N THR A 104 -20.72 13.24 -5.77
CA THR A 104 -21.09 12.32 -6.86
C THR A 104 -19.89 11.61 -7.49
N LEU A 105 -18.72 12.23 -7.47
CA LEU A 105 -17.53 11.71 -8.15
C LEU A 105 -16.54 11.11 -7.16
N PRO A 106 -15.97 9.93 -7.43
CA PRO A 106 -14.87 9.40 -6.67
C PRO A 106 -13.57 10.21 -6.92
N SER A 107 -12.65 10.13 -6.01
CA SER A 107 -11.27 10.59 -6.22
C SER A 107 -10.55 9.65 -7.17
N VAL A 108 -9.73 10.21 -8.08
CA VAL A 108 -8.88 9.44 -9.00
C VAL A 108 -7.47 9.98 -8.94
N SER A 109 -6.50 9.12 -8.76
CA SER A 109 -5.09 9.49 -8.78
C SER A 109 -4.28 8.56 -9.67
N PHE A 110 -3.23 9.14 -10.26
CA PHE A 110 -2.16 8.45 -10.94
C PHE A 110 -0.86 8.68 -10.18
N GLY A 111 0.00 7.66 -10.11
CA GLY A 111 1.25 7.81 -9.41
C GLY A 111 2.30 6.78 -9.79
N PHE A 112 3.42 6.88 -9.10
CA PHE A 112 4.57 6.00 -9.22
C PHE A 112 5.16 5.75 -7.84
N ASN A 113 5.60 4.52 -7.58
CA ASN A 113 6.34 4.17 -6.38
C ASN A 113 7.31 3.02 -6.69
N SER A 114 8.60 3.27 -6.53
CA SER A 114 9.66 2.29 -6.78
C SER A 114 10.07 1.50 -5.53
N GLN A 115 9.48 1.79 -4.37
CA GLN A 115 9.75 1.03 -3.15
C GLN A 115 8.92 -0.25 -3.11
N GLY A 116 9.58 -1.39 -3.14
CA GLY A 116 9.00 -2.68 -2.82
C GLY A 116 9.18 -3.05 -1.33
N HIS A 117 8.77 -4.24 -0.97
CA HIS A 117 8.82 -4.71 0.42
C HIS A 117 9.64 -6.00 0.53
N GLY A 118 10.27 -6.18 1.70
CA GLY A 118 11.15 -7.32 1.97
C GLY A 118 12.56 -7.10 1.44
N ARG A 119 13.27 -8.19 1.22
CA ARG A 119 14.64 -8.18 0.68
C ARG A 119 14.65 -7.79 -0.80
N TYR A 120 15.73 -7.16 -1.24
CA TYR A 120 15.99 -6.97 -2.67
C TYR A 120 16.74 -8.19 -3.22
N LEU A 121 16.15 -8.86 -4.20
CA LEU A 121 16.68 -10.04 -4.87
C LEU A 121 17.51 -9.58 -6.08
N ALA A 122 18.82 -9.47 -5.92
CA ALA A 122 19.72 -8.86 -6.90
C ALA A 122 19.70 -9.60 -8.25
N ASP A 123 19.66 -10.93 -8.25
CA ASP A 123 19.65 -11.76 -9.47
C ASP A 123 18.39 -11.53 -10.31
N TYR A 124 17.27 -11.20 -9.67
CA TYR A 124 15.99 -10.94 -10.33
C TYR A 124 15.68 -9.44 -10.43
N LYS A 125 16.54 -8.58 -9.89
CA LYS A 125 16.38 -7.12 -9.84
C LYS A 125 14.99 -6.68 -9.34
N ARG A 126 14.52 -7.32 -8.29
CA ARG A 126 13.20 -7.05 -7.69
C ARG A 126 13.24 -7.20 -6.17
N PHE A 127 12.24 -6.62 -5.52
CA PHE A 127 11.96 -6.95 -4.12
C PHE A 127 11.20 -8.28 -3.98
N GLU A 128 11.23 -8.89 -2.79
CA GLU A 128 10.41 -10.07 -2.47
C GLU A 128 8.92 -9.83 -2.81
N ARG A 129 8.38 -8.66 -2.46
CA ARG A 129 7.12 -8.13 -2.97
C ARG A 129 7.45 -6.93 -3.83
N LYS A 130 7.09 -7.02 -5.09
CA LYS A 130 7.40 -5.99 -6.09
C LYS A 130 6.87 -4.62 -5.66
N SER A 131 7.59 -3.58 -6.06
CA SER A 131 7.11 -2.21 -5.95
C SER A 131 5.82 -2.04 -6.77
N THR A 132 4.98 -1.10 -6.36
CA THR A 132 3.75 -0.78 -7.08
C THR A 132 4.04 -0.30 -8.51
N GLY A 133 5.21 0.34 -8.73
CA GLY A 133 5.52 0.94 -10.02
C GLY A 133 4.56 2.06 -10.39
N PHE A 134 4.14 2.15 -11.65
CA PHE A 134 3.08 3.05 -12.08
C PHE A 134 1.72 2.51 -11.63
N PHE A 135 0.87 3.38 -11.11
CA PHE A 135 -0.46 2.98 -10.66
C PHE A 135 -1.53 4.02 -10.97
N THR A 136 -2.74 3.54 -11.09
CA THR A 136 -3.96 4.37 -11.08
C THR A 136 -4.90 3.80 -10.03
N VAL A 137 -5.47 4.68 -9.21
CA VAL A 137 -6.38 4.29 -8.13
C VAL A 137 -7.59 5.21 -8.08
N VAL A 138 -8.74 4.61 -7.81
CA VAL A 138 -10.02 5.27 -7.57
C VAL A 138 -10.42 5.00 -6.14
N SER A 139 -10.79 6.04 -5.40
CA SER A 139 -11.24 5.93 -4.01
C SER A 139 -12.52 6.73 -3.79
N LYS A 140 -13.41 6.18 -2.97
CA LYS A 140 -14.66 6.84 -2.56
C LYS A 140 -14.88 6.65 -1.07
N VAL A 141 -15.22 7.76 -0.41
CA VAL A 141 -15.54 7.78 1.03
C VAL A 141 -17.05 7.89 1.21
N TYR A 142 -17.58 7.11 2.13
CA TYR A 142 -18.99 7.08 2.52
C TYR A 142 -19.10 7.37 4.02
N GLU A 143 -20.18 8.01 4.44
CA GLU A 143 -20.52 8.25 5.85
C GLU A 143 -21.16 7.00 6.46
N VAL A 144 -20.31 6.05 6.86
CA VAL A 144 -20.71 4.83 7.58
C VAL A 144 -19.82 4.75 8.82
N PHE A 145 -20.39 4.74 10.00
CA PHE A 145 -19.73 4.98 11.28
C PHE A 145 -19.00 6.34 11.25
N ASP A 146 -17.68 6.40 11.48
CA ASP A 146 -16.90 7.60 11.25
C ASP A 146 -16.69 7.85 9.74
N HIS A 147 -16.25 6.82 9.02
CA HIS A 147 -16.17 6.79 7.55
C HIS A 147 -15.98 5.37 7.02
N LEU A 148 -16.35 5.13 5.78
CA LEU A 148 -16.01 3.93 5.02
C LEU A 148 -15.35 4.38 3.71
N SER A 149 -14.06 4.13 3.56
CA SER A 149 -13.33 4.38 2.33
C SER A 149 -13.18 3.09 1.53
N CYS A 150 -13.58 3.10 0.26
CA CYS A 150 -13.38 1.99 -0.66
C CYS A 150 -12.40 2.41 -1.75
N SER A 151 -11.42 1.58 -2.05
CA SER A 151 -10.40 1.85 -3.05
C SER A 151 -10.21 0.67 -3.97
N VAL A 152 -10.05 0.94 -5.27
CA VAL A 152 -9.73 -0.03 -6.31
C VAL A 152 -8.69 0.58 -7.23
N GLY A 153 -7.66 -0.17 -7.58
CA GLY A 153 -6.62 0.31 -8.46
C GLY A 153 -5.97 -0.79 -9.29
N MET A 154 -5.14 -0.33 -10.20
CA MET A 154 -4.27 -1.18 -11.01
C MET A 154 -2.86 -0.61 -10.99
N ASN A 155 -1.88 -1.47 -11.16
CA ASN A 155 -0.49 -1.06 -11.19
C ASN A 155 0.36 -1.92 -12.11
N TYR A 156 1.45 -1.32 -12.59
CA TYR A 156 2.47 -1.97 -13.40
C TYR A 156 3.84 -1.74 -12.78
N SER A 157 4.44 -2.79 -12.24
CA SER A 157 5.78 -2.73 -11.67
C SER A 157 6.84 -2.68 -12.76
N LEU A 158 7.92 -1.93 -12.52
CA LEU A 158 9.10 -1.93 -13.39
C LEU A 158 10.10 -3.06 -13.07
N GLU A 159 9.81 -3.86 -12.05
CA GLU A 159 10.59 -5.00 -11.63
C GLU A 159 10.23 -6.25 -12.45
N ASN A 160 10.57 -6.25 -13.74
CA ASN A 160 10.14 -7.23 -14.74
C ASN A 160 11.26 -8.15 -15.23
N HIS A 161 12.43 -8.16 -14.57
CA HIS A 161 13.55 -9.04 -14.96
C HIS A 161 13.27 -10.53 -14.73
N ASP A 162 12.30 -10.83 -13.88
CA ASP A 162 11.78 -12.16 -13.63
C ASP A 162 10.80 -12.67 -14.70
N LYS A 163 10.51 -11.84 -15.73
CA LYS A 163 9.55 -12.11 -16.80
C LYS A 163 8.10 -12.27 -16.38
N ASP A 164 7.76 -11.83 -15.18
CA ASP A 164 6.41 -11.75 -14.65
C ASP A 164 6.02 -10.27 -14.62
N ASP A 165 5.57 -9.75 -15.78
CA ASP A 165 5.34 -8.33 -16.05
C ASP A 165 3.86 -7.99 -16.26
N ASP A 166 2.97 -8.81 -15.74
CA ASP A 166 1.53 -8.62 -15.86
C ASP A 166 1.03 -7.35 -15.16
N LEU A 167 -0.04 -6.78 -15.70
CA LEU A 167 -0.77 -5.72 -15.05
C LEU A 167 -1.44 -6.27 -13.79
N ASN A 168 -1.12 -5.68 -12.65
CA ASN A 168 -1.69 -6.09 -11.37
C ASN A 168 -2.91 -5.26 -10.97
N LEU A 169 -3.79 -5.84 -10.18
CA LEU A 169 -4.97 -5.22 -9.60
C LEU A 169 -4.87 -5.25 -8.07
N PHE A 170 -5.46 -4.26 -7.43
CA PHE A 170 -5.63 -4.24 -5.98
C PHE A 170 -6.93 -3.56 -5.57
N SER A 171 -7.40 -3.89 -4.39
CA SER A 171 -8.59 -3.29 -3.80
C SER A 171 -8.49 -3.29 -2.28
N GLY A 172 -9.27 -2.45 -1.63
CA GLY A 172 -9.38 -2.52 -0.18
C GLY A 172 -10.38 -1.52 0.37
N VAL A 173 -10.60 -1.68 1.66
CA VAL A 173 -11.52 -0.84 2.41
C VAL A 173 -10.88 -0.40 3.72
N GLU A 174 -11.18 0.82 4.13
CA GLU A 174 -10.88 1.33 5.46
C GLU A 174 -12.19 1.72 6.12
N LEU A 175 -12.46 1.15 7.29
CA LEU A 175 -13.62 1.44 8.11
C LEU A 175 -13.18 2.19 9.35
N GLY A 176 -13.46 3.48 9.43
CA GLY A 176 -13.35 4.28 10.65
C GLY A 176 -14.43 3.86 11.64
N VAL A 177 -14.04 3.12 12.67
CA VAL A 177 -14.92 2.69 13.76
C VAL A 177 -15.20 3.86 14.69
N SER A 178 -14.24 4.73 14.88
CA SER A 178 -14.34 6.00 15.60
C SER A 178 -13.39 7.02 14.97
N THR A 179 -13.42 8.27 15.44
CA THR A 179 -12.53 9.34 14.98
C THR A 179 -11.05 8.98 15.02
N ASP A 180 -10.64 8.08 15.91
CA ASP A 180 -9.23 7.74 16.11
C ASP A 180 -8.87 6.30 15.75
N LEU A 181 -9.86 5.44 15.49
CA LEU A 181 -9.66 4.01 15.22
C LEU A 181 -10.26 3.61 13.89
N ALA A 182 -9.45 3.04 13.03
CA ALA A 182 -9.88 2.45 11.77
C ALA A 182 -9.39 1.00 11.60
N LEU A 183 -10.19 0.21 10.91
CA LEU A 183 -9.87 -1.14 10.46
C LEU A 183 -9.64 -1.11 8.96
N ILE A 184 -8.62 -1.82 8.50
CA ILE A 184 -8.22 -1.82 7.09
C ILE A 184 -8.22 -3.26 6.59
N LEU A 185 -8.81 -3.48 5.44
CA LEU A 185 -8.71 -4.73 4.68
C LEU A 185 -8.21 -4.40 3.27
N GLU A 186 -7.15 -5.06 2.85
CA GLU A 186 -6.51 -4.85 1.55
C GLU A 186 -6.32 -6.20 0.87
N TYR A 187 -6.62 -6.25 -0.42
CA TYR A 187 -6.32 -7.39 -1.27
C TYR A 187 -5.56 -6.94 -2.51
N ASP A 188 -4.31 -7.37 -2.59
CA ASP A 188 -3.44 -7.25 -3.74
C ASP A 188 -3.50 -8.57 -4.51
N PHE A 189 -4.00 -8.56 -5.75
CA PHE A 189 -4.17 -9.77 -6.56
C PHE A 189 -2.83 -10.39 -6.95
N ALA A 190 -1.74 -9.60 -6.90
CA ALA A 190 -0.38 -10.03 -7.21
C ALA A 190 -0.25 -10.78 -8.53
N LEU A 191 -0.97 -10.32 -9.57
CA LEU A 191 -0.95 -10.92 -10.90
C LEU A 191 0.43 -10.84 -11.56
N ASN A 192 1.23 -9.88 -11.13
CA ASN A 192 2.63 -9.68 -11.53
C ASN A 192 3.64 -10.37 -10.59
N ASP A 193 3.18 -11.26 -9.70
CA ASP A 193 4.00 -12.00 -8.74
C ASP A 193 3.40 -13.43 -8.54
N ASN A 194 3.06 -14.11 -9.65
CA ASN A 194 2.37 -15.39 -9.61
C ASN A 194 2.98 -16.45 -10.55
N SER A 195 4.23 -16.26 -11.01
CA SER A 195 4.93 -17.18 -11.89
C SER A 195 5.09 -18.57 -11.24
N GLU A 196 4.50 -19.61 -11.85
CA GLU A 196 4.61 -20.99 -11.37
C GLU A 196 6.06 -21.50 -11.34
N GLU A 197 6.93 -21.05 -12.25
CA GLU A 197 8.34 -21.44 -12.26
C GLU A 197 9.06 -20.83 -11.08
N LEU A 198 8.91 -19.54 -10.85
CA LEU A 198 9.60 -18.80 -9.78
C LEU A 198 9.06 -19.13 -8.39
N SER A 199 7.81 -19.56 -8.27
CA SER A 199 7.25 -20.01 -6.99
C SER A 199 7.87 -21.32 -6.46
N LYS A 200 8.55 -22.07 -7.32
CA LYS A 200 9.28 -23.31 -6.99
C LYS A 200 10.78 -23.07 -6.75
N ILE A 201 11.26 -21.85 -6.98
CA ILE A 201 12.64 -21.45 -6.73
C ILE A 201 12.66 -20.67 -5.42
N PHE A 202 13.57 -21.02 -4.53
CA PHE A 202 13.71 -20.43 -3.22
C PHE A 202 15.02 -19.64 -3.12
N ASP A 203 14.98 -18.50 -2.44
CA ASP A 203 16.17 -17.75 -2.06
C ASP A 203 16.96 -18.47 -0.96
N ASP A 204 18.13 -17.95 -0.58
CA ASP A 204 18.99 -18.51 0.46
C ASP A 204 18.33 -18.58 1.85
N ASN A 205 17.21 -17.90 2.06
CA ASN A 205 16.44 -17.90 3.30
C ASN A 205 15.20 -18.81 3.24
N GLY A 206 15.03 -19.55 2.15
CA GLY A 206 13.90 -20.44 1.95
C GLY A 206 12.60 -19.74 1.57
N ASN A 207 12.67 -18.50 1.04
CA ASN A 207 11.51 -17.80 0.52
C ASN A 207 11.34 -18.04 -0.97
N PRO A 208 10.14 -18.34 -1.48
CA PRO A 208 9.95 -18.45 -2.92
C PRO A 208 10.14 -17.09 -3.60
N ILE A 209 10.72 -17.10 -4.79
CA ILE A 209 10.99 -15.88 -5.57
C ILE A 209 9.66 -15.21 -5.97
N SER A 210 8.65 -15.98 -6.35
CA SER A 210 7.31 -15.51 -6.70
C SER A 210 6.25 -16.09 -5.75
N GLY A 211 5.07 -15.49 -5.70
CA GLY A 211 3.93 -16.03 -4.97
C GLY A 211 3.28 -17.23 -5.65
N ARG A 212 2.31 -17.85 -4.97
CA ARG A 212 1.54 -19.01 -5.46
C ARG A 212 0.38 -18.65 -6.39
N GLY A 213 0.09 -17.34 -6.58
CA GLY A 213 -1.09 -16.87 -7.28
C GLY A 213 -2.33 -16.73 -6.40
N GLU A 214 -2.19 -16.81 -5.07
CA GLU A 214 -3.29 -16.61 -4.12
C GLU A 214 -3.53 -15.13 -3.80
N GLY A 215 -2.66 -14.23 -4.30
CA GLY A 215 -2.65 -12.81 -3.95
C GLY A 215 -2.28 -12.57 -2.48
N TYR A 216 -2.23 -11.31 -2.07
CA TYR A 216 -1.91 -10.92 -0.70
C TYR A 216 -3.14 -10.31 -0.02
N LEU A 217 -3.73 -11.03 0.92
CA LEU A 217 -4.74 -10.47 1.81
C LEU A 217 -4.04 -9.89 3.03
N ASN A 218 -4.25 -8.59 3.29
CA ASN A 218 -3.68 -7.88 4.41
C ASN A 218 -4.78 -7.28 5.28
N PHE A 219 -4.58 -7.31 6.60
CA PHE A 219 -5.47 -6.68 7.57
C PHE A 219 -4.68 -5.71 8.43
N GLY A 220 -5.23 -4.54 8.69
CA GLY A 220 -4.59 -3.50 9.50
C GLY A 220 -5.55 -2.89 10.51
N VAL A 221 -4.96 -2.45 11.62
CA VAL A 221 -5.59 -1.58 12.60
C VAL A 221 -4.79 -0.30 12.67
N ARG A 222 -5.44 0.84 12.46
CA ARG A 222 -4.83 2.17 12.49
C ARG A 222 -5.41 2.97 13.64
N TYR A 223 -4.53 3.55 14.45
CA TYR A 223 -4.90 4.42 15.56
C TYR A 223 -4.27 5.80 15.39
N ARG A 224 -5.09 6.85 15.49
CA ARG A 224 -4.67 8.25 15.37
C ARG A 224 -4.46 8.87 16.76
N ILE A 225 -3.31 9.51 16.95
CA ILE A 225 -2.95 10.19 18.18
C ILE A 225 -2.86 11.70 17.90
N LYS A 226 -3.70 12.49 18.54
CA LYS A 226 -3.69 13.97 18.47
C LYS A 226 -3.66 14.55 17.05
N ASN A 227 -4.31 13.92 16.09
CA ASN A 227 -4.37 14.34 14.68
C ASN A 227 -3.02 14.46 13.95
N ALA A 228 -1.91 14.07 14.55
CA ALA A 228 -0.57 14.21 13.98
C ALA A 228 0.17 12.89 13.80
N VAL A 229 -0.10 11.89 14.65
CA VAL A 229 0.58 10.60 14.61
C VAL A 229 -0.39 9.49 14.31
N TYR A 230 -0.05 8.65 13.34
CA TYR A 230 -0.76 7.40 13.05
C TYR A 230 0.11 6.23 13.48
N PHE A 231 -0.45 5.34 14.25
CA PHE A 231 0.12 4.05 14.59
C PHE A 231 -0.66 2.96 13.90
N GLU A 232 0.01 2.07 13.17
CA GLU A 232 -0.60 0.98 12.43
C GLU A 232 0.03 -0.34 12.83
N ALA A 233 -0.80 -1.33 13.10
CA ALA A 233 -0.39 -2.71 13.31
C ALA A 233 -1.10 -3.58 12.26
N ASN A 234 -0.31 -4.34 11.48
CA ASN A 234 -0.82 -5.05 10.34
C ASN A 234 -0.46 -6.54 10.37
N LEU A 235 -1.36 -7.35 9.88
CA LEU A 235 -1.16 -8.73 9.48
C LEU A 235 -1.02 -8.76 7.96
N ILE A 236 0.08 -9.29 7.49
CA ILE A 236 0.47 -9.29 6.08
C ILE A 236 0.43 -10.71 5.54
N ASP A 237 -0.11 -10.88 4.33
CA ASP A 237 -0.16 -12.14 3.61
C ASP A 237 -0.94 -13.24 4.36
N LEU A 238 -2.19 -12.94 4.71
CA LEU A 238 -3.11 -13.88 5.35
C LEU A 238 -3.47 -15.08 4.45
N THR A 239 -3.27 -14.96 3.14
CA THR A 239 -3.42 -16.03 2.15
C THR A 239 -2.21 -16.96 2.08
N GLU A 240 -1.12 -16.60 2.78
CA GLU A 240 0.16 -17.33 2.74
C GLU A 240 0.71 -17.50 1.31
N ASN A 241 0.53 -16.46 0.48
CA ASN A 241 0.98 -16.48 -0.91
C ASN A 241 2.50 -16.73 -1.07
N LYS A 242 3.31 -16.36 -0.08
CA LYS A 242 4.77 -16.61 -0.02
C LYS A 242 5.17 -17.79 0.89
N PHE A 243 4.29 -18.68 1.28
CA PHE A 243 4.59 -19.91 2.07
C PHE A 243 5.17 -19.71 3.48
N GLN A 244 5.24 -18.51 3.99
CA GLN A 244 5.93 -18.22 5.25
C GLN A 244 5.00 -17.93 6.42
N GLY A 245 3.72 -18.21 6.25
CA GLY A 245 2.70 -17.82 7.23
C GLY A 245 2.47 -16.31 7.27
N THR A 246 1.48 -15.93 8.05
CA THR A 246 1.12 -14.52 8.24
C THR A 246 2.28 -13.73 8.87
N ARG A 247 2.72 -12.70 8.19
CA ARG A 247 3.74 -11.77 8.69
C ARG A 247 3.09 -10.59 9.43
N ARG A 248 3.86 -9.94 10.27
CA ARG A 248 3.43 -8.76 11.03
C ARG A 248 4.24 -7.55 10.62
N SER A 249 3.58 -6.39 10.63
CA SER A 249 4.28 -5.11 10.46
C SER A 249 3.68 -4.05 11.37
N VAL A 250 4.50 -3.06 11.68
CA VAL A 250 4.11 -1.87 12.42
C VAL A 250 4.56 -0.65 11.63
N LYS A 251 3.69 0.33 11.49
CA LYS A 251 4.02 1.60 10.86
C LYS A 251 3.65 2.74 11.80
N ILE A 252 4.55 3.70 11.91
CA ILE A 252 4.30 4.98 12.59
C ILE A 252 4.47 6.07 11.56
N THR A 253 3.51 6.97 11.47
CA THR A 253 3.55 8.11 10.56
C THR A 253 3.28 9.38 11.35
N TYR A 254 4.19 10.34 11.29
CA TYR A 254 3.99 11.70 11.81
C TYR A 254 3.67 12.63 10.65
N PHE A 255 2.61 13.39 10.79
CA PHE A 255 2.12 14.35 9.82
C PHE A 255 2.14 15.78 10.40
N GLU A 256 2.58 16.78 9.60
CA GLU A 256 2.64 18.18 10.00
C GLU A 256 2.49 19.11 8.80
N PHE A 257 2.07 20.35 9.05
CA PHE A 257 2.13 21.47 8.09
C PHE A 257 3.38 22.29 8.32
N PHE A 258 3.93 22.87 7.24
CA PHE A 258 5.07 23.83 7.33
C PHE A 258 4.61 25.15 7.94
#